data_7574d3786f3e53f0b37ab7dca0d3790e
#
_entry.id   7574d3786f3e53f0b37ab7dca0d3790e
#
_cell.length_a   1.000
_cell.length_b   1.000
_cell.length_c   1.000
_cell.angle_alpha   90.00
_cell.angle_beta   90.00
_cell.angle_gamma   90.00
#
_symmetry.space_group_name_H-M   'P 1'
#
loop_
_entity.id
_entity.type
_entity.pdbx_description
1 polymer ?
#
loop_
_entity_poly.entity_id
_entity_poly.type
_entity_poly.pdbx_seq_one_letter_code
_entity_poly.pdbx_strand_id
1 'polypeptide(L)'
;PLGLAEFTLSRKDPDYVGRAKEIQKAQKAIENGECAGKAVPEVGEVMGVVKKTFPDVGHDNMGFGSTIFAVKPGDGSAREQAASCQKVLGGWANIANEYATKRYRSNLINWGMLPFIIDEGELPFKNLDYIFLPEIRKAIEEGKHEFEAYVVKDGNLNPFTLKMGELTDDEREIILKGCLINYNRKQ
;
A
#
# COMPACT_ATOMS: atom_id res chain seq x y z
N PRO A 1 -2.17 11.67 16.90
CA PRO A 1 -2.31 10.42 16.12
C PRO A 1 -0.98 9.78 15.75
N LEU A 2 0.03 10.58 15.29
CA LEU A 2 1.32 10.02 14.86
C LEU A 2 2.05 9.28 16.01
N GLY A 3 2.20 9.88 17.18
CA GLY A 3 2.87 9.24 18.32
C GLY A 3 2.19 7.94 18.77
N LEU A 4 0.87 7.86 18.68
CA LEU A 4 0.14 6.63 18.97
C LEU A 4 0.42 5.54 17.92
N ALA A 5 0.46 5.90 16.64
CA ALA A 5 0.78 4.98 15.56
C ALA A 5 2.20 4.43 15.69
N GLU A 6 3.17 5.29 15.98
CA GLU A 6 4.56 4.91 16.23
C GLU A 6 4.69 3.93 17.40
N PHE A 7 4.06 4.23 18.52
CA PHE A 7 4.09 3.36 19.71
C PHE A 7 3.43 2.00 19.43
N THR A 8 2.27 1.99 18.80
CA THR A 8 1.50 0.77 18.55
C THR A 8 2.24 -0.18 17.60
N LEU A 9 2.77 0.34 16.50
CA LEU A 9 3.44 -0.48 15.48
C LEU A 9 4.86 -0.88 15.87
N SER A 10 5.60 -0.04 16.59
CA SER A 10 6.93 -0.39 17.08
C SER A 10 6.94 -1.53 18.10
N ARG A 11 5.83 -1.76 18.80
CA ARG A 11 5.69 -2.93 19.70
C ARG A 11 5.57 -4.25 18.94
N LYS A 12 5.12 -4.22 17.69
CA LYS A 12 4.93 -5.40 16.83
C LYS A 12 6.15 -5.66 15.95
N ASP A 13 6.66 -4.61 15.34
CA ASP A 13 7.87 -4.62 14.52
C ASP A 13 8.65 -3.33 14.79
N PRO A 14 9.73 -3.38 15.58
CA PRO A 14 10.50 -2.18 15.93
C PRO A 14 11.06 -1.42 14.71
N ASP A 15 11.36 -2.11 13.64
CA ASP A 15 11.95 -1.52 12.43
C ASP A 15 10.90 -0.95 11.47
N TYR A 16 9.64 -1.35 11.60
CA TYR A 16 8.57 -0.94 10.67
C TYR A 16 8.39 0.58 10.61
N VAL A 17 8.36 1.24 11.76
CA VAL A 17 8.13 2.69 11.85
C VAL A 17 9.24 3.46 11.13
N GLY A 18 10.49 3.08 11.33
CA GLY A 18 11.63 3.70 10.65
C GLY A 18 11.56 3.54 9.13
N ARG A 19 11.27 2.34 8.66
CA ARG A 19 11.10 2.04 7.24
C ARG A 19 9.92 2.79 6.61
N ALA A 20 8.79 2.82 7.31
CA ALA A 20 7.61 3.55 6.86
C ALA A 20 7.87 5.06 6.72
N LYS A 21 8.60 5.65 7.66
CA LYS A 21 9.00 7.07 7.59
C LYS A 21 9.93 7.36 6.42
N GLU A 22 10.86 6.47 6.10
CA GLU A 22 11.73 6.60 4.93
C GLU A 22 10.90 6.64 3.63
N ILE A 23 9.94 5.74 3.48
CA ILE A 23 9.06 5.72 2.31
C ILE A 23 8.16 6.96 2.26
N GLN A 24 7.69 7.46 3.41
CA GLN A 24 6.95 8.73 3.46
C GLN A 24 7.76 9.92 2.93
N LYS A 25 9.08 9.95 3.11
CA LYS A 25 9.94 10.99 2.53
C LYS A 25 9.87 10.99 1.01
N ALA A 26 9.88 9.81 0.40
CA ALA A 26 9.76 9.67 -1.05
C ALA A 26 8.40 10.19 -1.55
N GLN A 27 7.32 9.85 -0.87
CA GLN A 27 5.97 10.33 -1.22
C GLN A 27 5.86 11.85 -1.07
N LYS A 28 6.37 12.43 0.02
CA LYS A 28 6.37 13.87 0.23
C LYS A 28 7.18 14.61 -0.83
N ALA A 29 8.31 14.05 -1.25
CA ALA A 29 9.10 14.61 -2.34
C ALA A 29 8.28 14.69 -3.63
N ILE A 30 7.56 13.65 -3.99
CA ILE A 30 6.66 13.62 -5.16
C ILE A 30 5.55 14.67 -5.03
N GLU A 31 4.90 14.76 -3.87
CA GLU A 31 3.85 15.75 -3.61
C GLU A 31 4.34 17.20 -3.74
N ASN A 32 5.61 17.42 -3.45
CA ASN A 32 6.28 18.72 -3.61
C ASN A 32 6.86 18.96 -5.02
N GLY A 33 6.65 18.04 -5.96
CA GLY A 33 7.20 18.11 -7.31
C GLY A 33 8.70 17.79 -7.40
N GLU A 34 9.25 17.16 -6.38
CA GLU A 34 10.66 16.76 -6.30
C GLU A 34 10.86 15.31 -6.72
N CYS A 35 12.09 14.96 -7.07
CA CYS A 35 12.44 13.58 -7.41
C CYS A 35 12.55 12.72 -6.13
N ALA A 36 11.74 11.67 -6.05
CA ALA A 36 11.75 10.73 -4.92
C ALA A 36 13.13 10.08 -4.69
N GLY A 37 13.88 9.81 -5.76
CA GLY A 37 15.22 9.24 -5.69
C GLY A 37 16.27 10.17 -5.07
N LYS A 38 16.02 11.48 -5.01
CA LYS A 38 16.88 12.41 -4.27
C LYS A 38 16.64 12.35 -2.78
N ALA A 39 15.38 12.19 -2.37
CA ALA A 39 15.01 12.06 -0.97
C ALA A 39 15.41 10.70 -0.40
N VAL A 40 15.22 9.63 -1.18
CA VAL A 40 15.53 8.24 -0.79
C VAL A 40 16.25 7.58 -1.98
N PRO A 41 17.59 7.43 -1.95
CA PRO A 41 18.37 6.88 -3.07
C PRO A 41 17.93 5.48 -3.51
N GLU A 42 17.57 4.61 -2.57
CA GLU A 42 17.07 3.26 -2.85
C GLU A 42 15.80 3.27 -3.71
N VAL A 43 14.90 4.21 -3.46
CA VAL A 43 13.71 4.43 -4.29
C VAL A 43 14.09 4.86 -5.71
N GLY A 44 15.14 5.64 -5.88
CA GLY A 44 15.67 6.01 -7.19
C GLY A 44 16.14 4.81 -8.00
N GLU A 45 16.81 3.85 -7.37
CA GLU A 45 17.22 2.59 -8.00
C GLU A 45 16.02 1.75 -8.43
N VAL A 46 15.02 1.62 -7.56
CA VAL A 46 13.76 0.93 -7.85
C VAL A 46 13.02 1.56 -9.03
N MET A 47 12.93 2.88 -9.07
CA MET A 47 12.32 3.61 -10.19
C MET A 47 13.08 3.39 -11.49
N GLY A 48 14.41 3.33 -11.45
CA GLY A 48 15.24 3.04 -12.61
C GLY A 48 14.92 1.68 -13.22
N VAL A 49 14.73 0.67 -12.39
CA VAL A 49 14.31 -0.69 -12.83
C VAL A 49 12.91 -0.68 -13.42
N VAL A 50 11.96 -0.03 -12.77
CA VAL A 50 10.57 0.08 -13.21
C VAL A 50 10.49 0.79 -14.57
N LYS A 51 11.20 1.87 -14.77
CA LYS A 51 11.20 2.66 -16.02
C LYS A 51 11.75 1.91 -17.23
N LYS A 52 12.55 0.88 -17.05
CA LYS A 52 13.02 0.04 -18.16
C LYS A 52 11.87 -0.69 -18.86
N THR A 53 10.87 -1.12 -18.11
CA THR A 53 9.69 -1.84 -18.63
C THR A 53 8.47 -0.92 -18.77
N PHE A 54 8.33 0.07 -17.90
CA PHE A 54 7.25 1.05 -17.85
C PHE A 54 7.80 2.47 -17.94
N PRO A 55 8.21 2.93 -19.15
CA PRO A 55 8.90 4.22 -19.32
C PRO A 55 8.03 5.43 -19.01
N ASP A 56 6.70 5.29 -19.05
CA ASP A 56 5.74 6.38 -18.80
C ASP A 56 5.50 6.64 -17.30
N VAL A 57 6.05 5.80 -16.41
CA VAL A 57 5.95 5.98 -14.97
C VAL A 57 6.86 7.11 -14.49
N GLY A 58 6.29 8.09 -13.82
CA GLY A 58 7.00 9.24 -13.27
C GLY A 58 6.29 9.84 -12.07
N HIS A 59 6.78 10.99 -11.57
CA HIS A 59 6.18 11.59 -10.36
C HIS A 59 4.74 12.07 -10.54
N ASP A 60 4.27 12.24 -11.77
CA ASP A 60 2.91 12.73 -12.04
C ASP A 60 1.86 11.63 -11.91
N ASN A 61 2.26 10.36 -12.01
CA ASN A 61 1.36 9.22 -12.07
C ASN A 61 1.77 8.06 -11.14
N MET A 62 2.67 8.29 -10.21
CA MET A 62 3.17 7.29 -9.27
C MET A 62 3.14 7.81 -7.84
N GLY A 63 2.94 6.91 -6.89
CA GLY A 63 3.05 7.19 -5.47
C GLY A 63 3.80 6.08 -4.72
N PHE A 64 4.27 6.41 -3.54
CA PHE A 64 4.96 5.50 -2.63
C PHE A 64 4.23 5.36 -1.31
N GLY A 65 4.12 4.15 -0.84
CA GLY A 65 3.55 3.84 0.46
C GLY A 65 4.09 2.53 1.01
N SER A 66 3.87 2.31 2.29
CA SER A 66 4.21 1.04 2.92
C SER A 66 3.07 0.04 2.83
N THR A 67 3.42 -1.23 2.84
CA THR A 67 2.47 -2.34 2.95
C THR A 67 2.89 -3.30 4.05
N ILE A 68 1.92 -3.97 4.64
CA ILE A 68 2.13 -5.02 5.64
C ILE A 68 1.58 -6.33 5.09
N PHE A 69 2.36 -7.39 5.26
CA PHE A 69 1.87 -8.76 5.06
C PHE A 69 1.52 -9.40 6.40
N ALA A 70 0.38 -10.08 6.45
CA ALA A 70 -0.01 -10.94 7.56
C ALA A 70 -0.90 -12.07 7.07
N VAL A 71 -0.79 -13.24 7.69
CA VAL A 71 -1.55 -14.44 7.27
C VAL A 71 -3.06 -14.21 7.41
N LYS A 72 -3.50 -13.77 8.58
CA LYS A 72 -4.93 -13.55 8.90
C LYS A 72 -5.10 -12.37 9.87
N PRO A 73 -4.92 -11.12 9.39
CA PRO A 73 -5.04 -9.95 10.26
C PRO A 73 -6.50 -9.61 10.59
N GLY A 74 -6.70 -8.92 11.72
CA GLY A 74 -7.96 -8.30 12.06
C GLY A 74 -8.86 -9.06 13.04
N ASP A 75 -8.31 -10.01 13.80
CA ASP A 75 -9.02 -10.74 14.86
C ASP A 75 -9.07 -9.98 16.21
N GLY A 76 -8.18 -9.00 16.39
CA GLY A 76 -8.16 -8.15 17.58
C GLY A 76 -9.36 -7.20 17.69
N SER A 77 -9.62 -6.68 18.90
CA SER A 77 -10.73 -5.75 19.16
C SER A 77 -10.51 -4.33 18.61
N ALA A 78 -9.26 -3.88 18.54
CA ALA A 78 -8.89 -2.52 18.09
C ALA A 78 -8.63 -2.41 16.57
N ARG A 79 -9.53 -2.94 15.76
CA ARG A 79 -9.37 -3.09 14.30
C ARG A 79 -9.23 -1.76 13.57
N GLU A 80 -10.02 -0.78 13.94
CA GLU A 80 -9.96 0.56 13.35
C GLU A 80 -8.65 1.27 13.69
N GLN A 81 -8.20 1.15 14.94
CA GLN A 81 -6.93 1.71 15.37
C GLN A 81 -5.76 1.08 14.63
N ALA A 82 -5.79 -0.23 14.40
CA ALA A 82 -4.77 -0.92 13.63
C ALA A 82 -4.67 -0.36 12.19
N ALA A 83 -5.79 -0.15 11.53
CA ALA A 83 -5.85 0.42 10.19
C ALA A 83 -5.40 1.90 10.19
N SER A 84 -5.91 2.73 11.12
CA SER A 84 -5.57 4.14 11.19
C SER A 84 -4.09 4.39 11.50
N CYS A 85 -3.50 3.59 12.38
CA CYS A 85 -2.06 3.68 12.69
C CYS A 85 -1.19 3.43 11.45
N GLN A 86 -1.53 2.43 10.65
CA GLN A 86 -0.86 2.19 9.39
C GLN A 86 -0.97 3.38 8.42
N LYS A 87 -2.18 3.91 8.26
CA LYS A 87 -2.42 5.03 7.33
C LYS A 87 -1.64 6.28 7.73
N VAL A 88 -1.60 6.60 9.02
CA VAL A 88 -0.86 7.75 9.55
C VAL A 88 0.65 7.64 9.25
N LEU A 89 1.18 6.42 9.23
CA LEU A 89 2.58 6.15 8.87
C LEU A 89 2.81 5.95 7.36
N GLY A 90 1.83 6.29 6.53
CA GLY A 90 1.96 6.20 5.07
C GLY A 90 1.65 4.82 4.50
N GLY A 91 0.89 3.99 5.22
CA GLY A 91 0.41 2.71 4.70
C GLY A 91 -0.60 2.90 3.57
N TRP A 92 -0.43 2.15 2.48
CA TRP A 92 -1.31 2.18 1.31
C TRP A 92 -2.04 0.88 1.06
N ALA A 93 -1.50 -0.23 1.54
CA ALA A 93 -2.07 -1.55 1.31
C ALA A 93 -1.75 -2.52 2.43
N ASN A 94 -2.58 -3.54 2.54
CA ASN A 94 -2.28 -4.78 3.25
C ASN A 94 -2.29 -5.93 2.24
N ILE A 95 -1.45 -6.92 2.48
CA ILE A 95 -1.47 -8.19 1.75
C ILE A 95 -1.71 -9.27 2.80
N ALA A 96 -2.71 -10.12 2.58
CA ALA A 96 -3.06 -11.20 3.50
C ALA A 96 -3.47 -12.46 2.73
N ASN A 97 -3.31 -13.63 3.37
CA ASN A 97 -3.92 -14.84 2.81
C ASN A 97 -5.44 -14.81 3.03
N GLU A 98 -5.87 -14.28 4.16
CA GLU A 98 -7.27 -14.13 4.52
C GLU A 98 -7.43 -12.94 5.48
N TYR A 99 -8.55 -12.27 5.48
CA TYR A 99 -8.91 -11.28 6.50
C TYR A 99 -9.80 -11.93 7.57
N ALA A 100 -9.41 -11.83 8.84
CA ALA A 100 -10.11 -12.46 9.96
C ALA A 100 -11.56 -11.96 10.09
N THR A 101 -11.84 -10.73 9.73
CA THR A 101 -13.18 -10.15 9.78
C THR A 101 -13.44 -9.20 8.61
N LYS A 102 -14.70 -9.15 8.17
CA LYS A 102 -15.16 -8.15 7.21
C LYS A 102 -14.98 -6.72 7.74
N ARG A 103 -15.10 -6.53 9.05
CA ARG A 103 -14.93 -5.23 9.70
C ARG A 103 -13.51 -4.68 9.54
N TYR A 104 -12.48 -5.51 9.71
CA TYR A 104 -11.10 -5.06 9.50
C TYR A 104 -10.85 -4.66 8.04
N ARG A 105 -11.33 -5.46 7.10
CA ARG A 105 -11.28 -5.14 5.68
C ARG A 105 -11.98 -3.81 5.37
N SER A 106 -13.17 -3.58 5.91
CA SER A 106 -13.90 -2.31 5.75
C SER A 106 -13.15 -1.14 6.36
N ASN A 107 -12.49 -1.32 7.50
CA ASN A 107 -11.68 -0.27 8.12
C ASN A 107 -10.48 0.12 7.23
N LEU A 108 -9.80 -0.84 6.60
CA LEU A 108 -8.75 -0.55 5.63
C LEU A 108 -9.27 0.30 4.47
N ILE A 109 -10.40 -0.07 3.90
CA ILE A 109 -11.05 0.64 2.79
C ILE A 109 -11.45 2.07 3.22
N ASN A 110 -12.03 2.23 4.39
CA ASN A 110 -12.45 3.54 4.91
C ASN A 110 -11.27 4.52 5.07
N TRP A 111 -10.09 4.00 5.34
CA TRP A 111 -8.84 4.78 5.36
C TRP A 111 -8.17 4.91 3.99
N GLY A 112 -8.80 4.37 2.93
CA GLY A 112 -8.28 4.42 1.57
C GLY A 112 -7.12 3.46 1.30
N MET A 113 -6.97 2.43 2.13
CA MET A 113 -5.98 1.38 1.93
C MET A 113 -6.54 0.19 1.16
N LEU A 114 -5.68 -0.45 0.36
CA LEU A 114 -6.04 -1.57 -0.49
C LEU A 114 -5.95 -2.89 0.28
N PRO A 115 -7.05 -3.66 0.40
CA PRO A 115 -7.05 -4.95 1.09
C PRO A 115 -6.75 -6.11 0.12
N PHE A 116 -5.49 -6.28 -0.27
CA PHE A 116 -5.09 -7.36 -1.16
C PHE A 116 -5.09 -8.72 -0.49
N ILE A 117 -5.36 -9.75 -1.29
CA ILE A 117 -5.28 -11.16 -0.93
C ILE A 117 -4.23 -11.83 -1.81
N ILE A 118 -3.40 -12.69 -1.22
CA ILE A 118 -2.47 -13.56 -1.91
C ILE A 118 -2.75 -15.01 -1.51
N ASP A 119 -2.61 -15.94 -2.46
CA ASP A 119 -2.82 -17.35 -2.19
C ASP A 119 -1.81 -17.88 -1.16
N GLU A 120 -2.21 -18.87 -0.37
CA GLU A 120 -1.33 -19.53 0.57
C GLU A 120 -0.19 -20.24 -0.16
N GLY A 121 0.96 -20.29 0.48
CA GLY A 121 2.14 -20.94 -0.05
C GLY A 121 3.40 -20.10 0.11
N GLU A 122 4.37 -20.33 -0.75
CA GLU A 122 5.60 -19.57 -0.76
C GLU A 122 5.35 -18.14 -1.26
N LEU A 123 5.77 -17.16 -0.46
CA LEU A 123 5.62 -15.75 -0.80
C LEU A 123 6.65 -15.33 -1.86
N PRO A 124 6.22 -14.59 -2.90
CA PRO A 124 7.14 -14.09 -3.92
C PRO A 124 8.03 -12.95 -3.43
N PHE A 125 7.75 -12.39 -2.27
CA PHE A 125 8.48 -11.27 -1.67
C PHE A 125 8.95 -11.60 -0.25
N LYS A 126 9.94 -10.84 0.19
CA LYS A 126 10.46 -10.86 1.56
C LYS A 126 10.31 -9.50 2.22
N ASN A 127 10.63 -9.43 3.50
CA ASN A 127 10.68 -8.17 4.24
C ASN A 127 11.62 -7.19 3.52
N LEU A 128 11.24 -5.92 3.43
CA LEU A 128 11.95 -4.83 2.75
C LEU A 128 11.94 -4.87 1.21
N ASP A 129 11.32 -5.85 0.59
CA ASP A 129 11.18 -5.86 -0.86
C ASP A 129 10.25 -4.74 -1.33
N TYR A 130 10.55 -4.18 -2.49
CA TYR A 130 9.69 -3.23 -3.17
C TYR A 130 8.73 -3.95 -4.10
N ILE A 131 7.46 -3.57 -4.03
CA ILE A 131 6.39 -4.09 -4.89
C ILE A 131 5.88 -2.98 -5.77
N PHE A 132 5.87 -3.21 -7.06
CA PHE A 132 5.32 -2.30 -8.05
C PHE A 132 3.98 -2.79 -8.57
N LEU A 133 2.98 -1.92 -8.56
CA LEU A 133 1.63 -2.16 -9.05
C LEU A 133 1.35 -1.20 -10.21
N PRO A 134 1.44 -1.67 -11.47
CA PRO A 134 1.17 -0.82 -12.62
C PRO A 134 -0.33 -0.52 -12.73
N GLU A 135 -0.67 0.73 -13.06
CA GLU A 135 -2.03 1.18 -13.36
C GLU A 135 -3.10 0.75 -12.34
N ILE A 136 -2.73 0.67 -11.05
CA ILE A 136 -3.62 0.18 -9.98
C ILE A 136 -4.92 0.99 -9.88
N ARG A 137 -4.84 2.31 -10.04
CA ARG A 137 -6.01 3.18 -9.98
C ARG A 137 -7.02 2.86 -11.07
N LYS A 138 -6.55 2.69 -12.31
CA LYS A 138 -7.37 2.30 -13.46
C LYS A 138 -8.00 0.91 -13.26
N ALA A 139 -7.22 -0.04 -12.76
CA ALA A 139 -7.72 -1.38 -12.47
C ALA A 139 -8.85 -1.37 -11.42
N ILE A 140 -8.75 -0.52 -10.40
CA ILE A 140 -9.81 -0.34 -9.40
C ILE A 140 -11.03 0.33 -10.03
N GLU A 141 -10.86 1.36 -10.86
CA GLU A 141 -11.94 2.03 -11.58
C GLU A 141 -12.71 1.06 -12.49
N GLU A 142 -12.01 0.15 -13.14
CA GLU A 142 -12.58 -0.89 -14.02
C GLU A 142 -13.20 -2.07 -13.25
N GLY A 143 -13.06 -2.13 -11.93
CA GLY A 143 -13.61 -3.20 -11.08
C GLY A 143 -12.90 -4.54 -11.21
N LYS A 144 -11.61 -4.55 -11.52
CA LYS A 144 -10.81 -5.77 -11.59
C LYS A 144 -10.64 -6.40 -10.21
N HIS A 145 -10.59 -7.75 -10.17
CA HIS A 145 -10.38 -8.54 -8.96
C HIS A 145 -8.97 -9.14 -8.87
N GLU A 146 -8.27 -9.19 -9.97
CA GLU A 146 -6.88 -9.66 -10.07
C GLU A 146 -6.00 -8.53 -10.56
N PHE A 147 -4.82 -8.41 -9.94
CA PHE A 147 -3.86 -7.34 -10.21
C PHE A 147 -2.50 -7.95 -10.46
N GLU A 148 -1.91 -7.59 -11.58
CA GLU A 148 -0.52 -7.91 -11.85
C GLU A 148 0.38 -7.03 -10.98
N ALA A 149 1.29 -7.66 -10.25
CA ALA A 149 2.25 -6.99 -9.40
C ALA A 149 3.65 -7.51 -9.70
N TYR A 150 4.66 -6.72 -9.35
CA TYR A 150 6.06 -7.07 -9.56
C TYR A 150 6.86 -6.85 -8.29
N VAL A 151 7.67 -7.84 -7.91
CA VAL A 151 8.72 -7.64 -6.92
C VAL A 151 9.93 -7.07 -7.65
N VAL A 152 10.37 -5.88 -7.25
CA VAL A 152 11.55 -5.22 -7.80
C VAL A 152 12.78 -5.69 -7.04
N LYS A 153 13.57 -6.56 -7.64
CA LYS A 153 14.74 -7.18 -7.00
C LYS A 153 15.82 -7.48 -8.01
N ASP A 154 17.08 -7.26 -7.61
CA ASP A 154 18.26 -7.57 -8.41
C ASP A 154 18.22 -6.94 -9.82
N GLY A 155 17.69 -5.75 -9.95
CA GLY A 155 17.54 -5.05 -11.22
C GLY A 155 16.46 -5.62 -12.16
N ASN A 156 15.59 -6.49 -11.67
CA ASN A 156 14.53 -7.15 -12.43
C ASN A 156 13.15 -6.93 -11.80
N LEU A 157 12.11 -7.02 -12.65
CA LEU A 157 10.72 -7.07 -12.24
C LEU A 157 10.27 -8.54 -12.25
N ASN A 158 9.92 -9.09 -11.10
CA ASN A 158 9.46 -10.46 -10.95
C ASN A 158 7.93 -10.46 -10.78
N PRO A 159 7.15 -10.96 -11.76
CA PRO A 159 5.71 -10.87 -11.73
C PRO A 159 5.08 -11.82 -10.70
N PHE A 160 4.00 -11.37 -10.08
CA PHE A 160 3.09 -12.19 -9.29
C PHE A 160 1.70 -11.58 -9.32
N THR A 161 0.70 -12.31 -8.82
CA THR A 161 -0.69 -11.88 -8.84
C THR A 161 -1.18 -11.58 -7.43
N LEU A 162 -1.79 -10.40 -7.24
CA LEU A 162 -2.58 -10.06 -6.08
C LEU A 162 -4.06 -10.10 -6.43
N LYS A 163 -4.89 -10.47 -5.48
CA LYS A 163 -6.35 -10.49 -5.61
C LYS A 163 -6.99 -9.50 -4.64
N MET A 164 -8.20 -9.10 -4.95
CA MET A 164 -9.03 -8.30 -4.06
C MET A 164 -10.46 -8.80 -4.19
N GLY A 165 -11.16 -8.99 -3.08
CA GLY A 165 -12.58 -9.33 -3.09
C GLY A 165 -13.43 -8.23 -3.73
N GLU A 166 -14.67 -8.53 -4.02
CA GLU A 166 -15.60 -7.54 -4.58
C GLU A 166 -15.65 -6.27 -3.73
N LEU A 167 -15.56 -5.15 -4.42
CA LEU A 167 -15.77 -3.82 -3.87
C LEU A 167 -17.15 -3.34 -4.30
N THR A 168 -17.92 -2.76 -3.38
CA THR A 168 -19.10 -1.98 -3.74
C THR A 168 -18.66 -0.71 -4.47
N ASP A 169 -19.58 -0.06 -5.18
CA ASP A 169 -19.29 1.20 -5.87
C ASP A 169 -18.81 2.28 -4.88
N ASP A 170 -19.45 2.36 -3.71
CA ASP A 170 -19.04 3.28 -2.64
C ASP A 170 -17.62 2.96 -2.12
N GLU A 171 -17.31 1.70 -1.85
CA GLU A 171 -15.98 1.28 -1.40
C GLU A 171 -14.90 1.64 -2.42
N ARG A 172 -15.18 1.43 -3.69
CA ARG A 172 -14.30 1.80 -4.80
C ARG A 172 -14.04 3.31 -4.82
N GLU A 173 -15.08 4.12 -4.71
CA GLU A 173 -14.94 5.57 -4.66
C GLU A 173 -14.18 6.06 -3.42
N ILE A 174 -14.41 5.45 -2.27
CA ILE A 174 -13.67 5.79 -1.03
C ILE A 174 -12.17 5.57 -1.23
N ILE A 175 -11.77 4.45 -1.81
CA ILE A 175 -10.37 4.17 -2.13
C ILE A 175 -9.81 5.22 -3.09
N LEU A 176 -10.51 5.51 -4.19
CA LEU A 176 -10.07 6.47 -5.20
C LEU A 176 -9.97 7.89 -4.68
N LYS A 177 -10.81 8.27 -3.71
CA LYS A 177 -10.75 9.56 -3.03
C LYS A 177 -9.76 9.60 -1.86
N GLY A 178 -9.15 8.48 -1.54
CA GLY A 178 -8.11 8.34 -0.54
C GLY A 178 -8.57 8.07 0.90
N CYS A 179 -9.84 8.32 1.24
CA CYS A 179 -10.46 7.90 2.51
C CYS A 179 -11.95 8.31 2.57
N LEU A 180 -12.68 7.74 3.53
CA LEU A 180 -14.11 8.01 3.77
C LEU A 180 -14.40 9.49 4.05
N ILE A 181 -13.52 10.18 4.77
CA ILE A 181 -13.69 11.61 5.06
C ILE A 181 -13.70 12.44 3.78
N ASN A 182 -12.81 12.13 2.85
CA ASN A 182 -12.74 12.81 1.55
C ASN A 182 -13.96 12.49 0.66
N TYR A 183 -14.48 11.27 0.76
CA TYR A 183 -15.69 10.85 0.08
C TYR A 183 -16.87 11.73 0.51
N ASN A 184 -17.08 11.88 1.81
CA ASN A 184 -18.21 12.65 2.37
C ASN A 184 -18.09 14.17 2.17
N ARG A 185 -16.89 14.73 1.99
CA ARG A 185 -16.70 16.18 1.74
C ARG A 185 -17.22 16.65 0.38
N LYS A 186 -17.51 15.77 -0.54
CA LYS A 186 -17.98 16.08 -1.89
C LYS A 186 -19.47 15.81 -2.12
N GLN A 187 -20.16 15.34 -1.08
CA GLN A 187 -21.61 15.29 -1.02
C GLN A 187 -22.16 16.52 -0.28
#